data_206918109da81383e817139d67b049e9
#
_entry.id   206918109da81383e817139d67b049e9
#
_cell.length_a   1.000
_cell.length_b   1.000
_cell.length_c   1.000
_cell.angle_alpha   90.00
_cell.angle_beta   90.00
_cell.angle_gamma   90.00
#
_symmetry.space_group_name_H-M   'P 1'
#
loop_
_entity.id
_entity.type
_entity.pdbx_description
1 polymer ?
#
loop_
_entity_poly.entity_id
_entity_poly.type
_entity_poly.pdbx_seq_one_letter_code
_entity_poly.pdbx_strand_id
1 'polypeptide(L)'
;MAILTQETLTHEAGGTLIKLRYRAERLKRGTERDVQLYIPAAVTGQNAESVGVLINFDGMLECNPAVMEKLIAEKIMPPTVTVGVVAATYSATLEGGFNRSVRSPEYDGLGSSLPDFLIEELLPVLAPLLPQGMTFSTDPDRNMACGGSSGGIAAWNVCWERNDRFRRCYISSPTYSCFRGGDCYPFLMRKYETKKIRVYITTGTDDMRNSAGDWYLEDLSAKEALEFAGYEYEFLEFANGPHCAGYGDAETLEKALRFLWSVPTAGVRHFAPRVADIFEVGSEWKKTLDTMPAAPGCPYSFDGKNILLGEKVVATLPGNVSALALSSDRWRLYAATTERRFVYAYAILPDGSLIDGYAHGHLHLKDDLCKAGASGICIDSGDRLYAATELGIQTISQQGENNTILPLPGHQETVAVAFHPQNGCLYVQAADGSIYKRKVLTLPPDGTIQEPNTKPF
;
A
#
# COMPACT_ATOMS: atom_id res chain seq x y z
N MET A 1 -16.86 -18.32 -21.22
CA MET A 1 -17.31 -18.62 -19.83
C MET A 1 -16.09 -18.59 -18.93
N ALA A 2 -16.11 -17.75 -17.91
CA ALA A 2 -15.01 -17.61 -16.96
C ALA A 2 -14.78 -18.89 -16.10
N ILE A 3 -15.86 -19.61 -15.74
CA ILE A 3 -15.78 -20.89 -15.02
C ILE A 3 -15.68 -22.02 -16.04
N LEU A 4 -14.56 -22.75 -16.01
CA LEU A 4 -14.28 -23.87 -16.94
C LEU A 4 -14.84 -25.19 -16.41
N THR A 5 -14.68 -25.45 -15.11
CA THR A 5 -15.22 -26.63 -14.42
C THR A 5 -15.73 -26.21 -13.06
N GLN A 6 -16.73 -26.93 -12.55
CA GLN A 6 -17.30 -26.70 -11.21
C GLN A 6 -17.74 -28.03 -10.62
N GLU A 7 -17.40 -28.24 -9.35
CA GLU A 7 -17.87 -29.34 -8.53
C GLU A 7 -18.41 -28.77 -7.21
N THR A 8 -19.55 -29.24 -6.76
CA THR A 8 -20.16 -28.82 -5.49
C THR A 8 -20.29 -30.01 -4.55
N LEU A 9 -19.78 -29.86 -3.34
CA LEU A 9 -19.70 -30.91 -2.33
C LEU A 9 -20.28 -30.40 -1.01
N THR A 10 -20.90 -31.30 -0.24
CA THR A 10 -21.15 -31.05 1.19
C THR A 10 -19.86 -31.31 1.94
N HIS A 11 -19.36 -30.30 2.69
CA HIS A 11 -18.14 -30.46 3.48
C HIS A 11 -18.45 -31.14 4.82
N GLU A 12 -17.53 -31.90 5.36
CA GLU A 12 -17.68 -32.58 6.66
C GLU A 12 -17.93 -31.64 7.84
N ALA A 13 -17.42 -30.41 7.76
CA ALA A 13 -17.69 -29.34 8.73
C ALA A 13 -19.14 -28.81 8.68
N GLY A 14 -19.96 -29.23 7.71
CA GLY A 14 -21.38 -28.90 7.60
C GLY A 14 -21.76 -27.88 6.53
N GLY A 15 -20.80 -27.10 6.01
CA GLY A 15 -21.02 -26.12 4.94
C GLY A 15 -20.94 -26.72 3.53
N THR A 16 -21.03 -25.87 2.53
CA THR A 16 -20.91 -26.22 1.10
C THR A 16 -19.55 -25.82 0.57
N LEU A 17 -18.82 -26.76 -0.04
CA LEU A 17 -17.56 -26.52 -0.74
C LEU A 17 -17.79 -26.60 -2.25
N ILE A 18 -17.45 -25.53 -2.95
CA ILE A 18 -17.48 -25.47 -4.42
C ILE A 18 -16.02 -25.35 -4.89
N LYS A 19 -15.57 -26.33 -5.67
CA LYS A 19 -14.26 -26.31 -6.34
C LYS A 19 -14.48 -25.96 -7.81
N LEU A 20 -13.69 -25.02 -8.32
CA LEU A 20 -13.82 -24.60 -9.71
C LEU A 20 -12.45 -24.28 -10.33
N ARG A 21 -12.37 -24.49 -11.64
CA ARG A 21 -11.30 -23.98 -12.49
C ARG A 21 -11.79 -22.71 -13.16
N TYR A 22 -11.10 -21.62 -12.93
CA TYR A 22 -11.44 -20.27 -13.38
C TYR A 22 -10.42 -19.79 -14.42
N ARG A 23 -10.90 -19.18 -15.51
CA ARG A 23 -10.08 -18.45 -16.50
C ARG A 23 -10.45 -16.97 -16.44
N ALA A 24 -9.44 -16.12 -16.22
CA ALA A 24 -9.63 -14.68 -16.21
C ALA A 24 -9.90 -14.14 -17.62
N GLU A 25 -10.90 -13.28 -17.75
CA GLU A 25 -11.35 -12.75 -19.04
C GLU A 25 -10.97 -11.28 -19.24
N ARG A 26 -10.73 -10.51 -18.18
CA ARG A 26 -10.54 -9.06 -18.22
C ARG A 26 -9.20 -8.62 -17.66
N LEU A 27 -9.03 -8.57 -16.34
CA LEU A 27 -7.88 -7.94 -15.69
C LEU A 27 -6.59 -8.76 -15.75
N LYS A 28 -6.67 -10.08 -15.67
CA LYS A 28 -5.53 -11.01 -15.81
C LYS A 28 -5.78 -12.00 -16.95
N ARG A 29 -6.22 -11.45 -18.06
CA ARG A 29 -6.78 -12.18 -19.20
C ARG A 29 -5.94 -13.37 -19.62
N GLY A 30 -6.58 -14.53 -19.72
CA GLY A 30 -5.97 -15.77 -20.21
C GLY A 30 -5.27 -16.60 -19.14
N THR A 31 -5.14 -16.09 -17.91
CA THR A 31 -4.64 -16.88 -16.78
C THR A 31 -5.71 -17.82 -16.26
N GLU A 32 -5.32 -19.01 -15.83
CA GLU A 32 -6.21 -20.00 -15.23
C GLU A 32 -5.76 -20.33 -13.82
N ARG A 33 -6.73 -20.58 -12.93
CA ARG A 33 -6.48 -20.95 -11.53
C ARG A 33 -7.55 -21.82 -10.96
N ASP A 34 -7.18 -22.59 -9.94
CA ASP A 34 -8.13 -23.28 -9.13
C ASP A 34 -8.63 -22.35 -8.03
N VAL A 35 -9.93 -22.38 -7.79
CA VAL A 35 -10.60 -21.61 -6.74
C VAL A 35 -11.47 -22.54 -5.93
N GLN A 36 -11.45 -22.36 -4.61
CA GLN A 36 -12.28 -23.08 -3.66
C GLN A 36 -13.17 -22.05 -2.96
N LEU A 37 -14.48 -22.28 -3.01
CA LEU A 37 -15.46 -21.43 -2.34
C LEU A 37 -16.11 -22.27 -1.23
N TYR A 38 -15.82 -21.95 0.03
CA TYR A 38 -16.49 -22.58 1.18
C TYR A 38 -17.56 -21.65 1.74
N ILE A 39 -18.78 -22.11 1.74
CA ILE A 39 -19.96 -21.40 2.25
C ILE A 39 -20.36 -22.08 3.57
N PRO A 40 -20.15 -21.43 4.73
CA PRO A 40 -20.53 -21.99 6.02
C PRO A 40 -22.03 -22.32 6.13
N ALA A 41 -22.38 -23.30 6.95
CA ALA A 41 -23.76 -23.72 7.16
C ALA A 41 -24.68 -22.59 7.65
N ALA A 42 -24.13 -21.63 8.40
CA ALA A 42 -24.86 -20.45 8.89
C ALA A 42 -25.19 -19.44 7.78
N VAL A 43 -24.55 -19.53 6.59
CA VAL A 43 -24.79 -18.64 5.46
C VAL A 43 -25.99 -19.15 4.67
N THR A 44 -27.17 -18.66 5.02
CA THR A 44 -28.43 -18.98 4.35
C THR A 44 -29.03 -17.72 3.75
N GLY A 45 -29.69 -17.82 2.60
CA GLY A 45 -30.32 -16.65 1.93
C GLY A 45 -31.44 -15.97 2.75
N GLN A 46 -31.68 -16.40 3.98
CA GLN A 46 -32.71 -15.85 4.87
C GLN A 46 -32.18 -14.77 5.84
N ASN A 47 -30.86 -14.68 6.07
CA ASN A 47 -30.32 -13.98 7.23
C ASN A 47 -29.48 -12.73 6.95
N ALA A 48 -29.07 -12.46 5.71
CA ALA A 48 -28.29 -11.25 5.39
C ALA A 48 -28.33 -10.95 3.89
N GLU A 49 -28.35 -9.67 3.55
CA GLU A 49 -28.20 -9.21 2.15
C GLU A 49 -26.75 -9.36 1.66
N SER A 50 -25.77 -9.38 2.57
CA SER A 50 -24.34 -9.51 2.25
C SER A 50 -23.60 -10.37 3.26
N VAL A 51 -22.56 -11.08 2.81
CA VAL A 51 -21.70 -11.94 3.61
C VAL A 51 -20.25 -11.48 3.56
N GLY A 52 -19.52 -11.58 4.67
CA GLY A 52 -18.07 -11.31 4.70
C GLY A 52 -17.29 -12.28 3.81
N VAL A 53 -16.08 -11.88 3.40
CA VAL A 53 -15.19 -12.75 2.62
C VAL A 53 -13.81 -12.85 3.27
N LEU A 54 -13.30 -14.08 3.33
CA LEU A 54 -11.92 -14.41 3.65
C LEU A 54 -11.24 -14.89 2.36
N ILE A 55 -10.28 -14.14 1.83
CA ILE A 55 -9.43 -14.62 0.74
C ILE A 55 -8.25 -15.39 1.34
N ASN A 56 -8.08 -16.64 0.96
CA ASN A 56 -6.96 -17.49 1.37
C ASN A 56 -6.08 -17.81 0.16
N PHE A 57 -4.86 -17.31 0.16
CA PHE A 57 -3.89 -17.53 -0.91
C PHE A 57 -3.28 -18.93 -0.86
N ASP A 58 -2.90 -19.46 -2.02
CA ASP A 58 -2.44 -20.84 -2.26
C ASP A 58 -3.51 -21.93 -2.00
N GLY A 59 -4.78 -21.55 -2.01
CA GLY A 59 -5.90 -22.43 -1.69
C GLY A 59 -6.35 -22.27 -0.23
N MET A 60 -7.45 -22.94 0.11
CA MET A 60 -8.01 -22.91 1.46
C MET A 60 -7.23 -23.87 2.37
N LEU A 61 -6.89 -23.42 3.59
CA LEU A 61 -6.34 -24.31 4.62
C LEU A 61 -7.33 -25.43 4.98
N GLU A 62 -6.85 -26.63 5.16
CA GLU A 62 -7.72 -27.80 5.51
C GLU A 62 -8.52 -27.57 6.80
N CYS A 63 -7.92 -26.94 7.81
CA CYS A 63 -8.59 -26.61 9.07
C CYS A 63 -9.58 -25.45 8.98
N ASN A 64 -9.57 -24.66 7.89
CA ASN A 64 -10.36 -23.43 7.78
C ASN A 64 -11.87 -23.67 7.96
N PRO A 65 -12.53 -24.65 7.30
CA PRO A 65 -13.96 -24.87 7.47
C PRO A 65 -14.38 -25.15 8.93
N ALA A 66 -13.68 -26.04 9.61
CA ALA A 66 -14.01 -26.41 10.99
C ALA A 66 -13.82 -25.23 11.96
N VAL A 67 -12.73 -24.48 11.83
CA VAL A 67 -12.47 -23.30 12.66
C VAL A 67 -13.49 -22.19 12.39
N MET A 68 -13.83 -21.95 11.12
CA MET A 68 -14.84 -20.95 10.73
C MET A 68 -16.22 -21.29 11.29
N GLU A 69 -16.70 -22.52 11.14
CA GLU A 69 -18.00 -22.96 11.69
C GLU A 69 -18.05 -22.76 13.20
N LYS A 70 -16.98 -23.15 13.92
CA LYS A 70 -16.86 -22.96 15.36
C LYS A 70 -16.98 -21.48 15.76
N LEU A 71 -16.19 -20.59 15.14
CA LEU A 71 -16.14 -19.19 15.52
C LEU A 71 -17.40 -18.41 15.12
N ILE A 72 -18.06 -18.81 14.05
CA ILE A 72 -19.36 -18.25 13.66
C ILE A 72 -20.43 -18.69 14.67
N ALA A 73 -20.45 -19.96 15.07
CA ALA A 73 -21.38 -20.46 16.09
C ALA A 73 -21.17 -19.78 17.45
N GLU A 74 -19.94 -19.53 17.82
CA GLU A 74 -19.58 -18.78 19.04
C GLU A 74 -19.84 -17.27 18.94
N LYS A 75 -20.22 -16.75 17.77
CA LYS A 75 -20.44 -15.32 17.49
C LYS A 75 -19.18 -14.46 17.67
N ILE A 76 -18.01 -15.04 17.53
CA ILE A 76 -16.72 -14.33 17.53
C ILE A 76 -16.54 -13.56 16.20
N MET A 77 -16.98 -14.18 15.12
CA MET A 77 -16.96 -13.55 13.80
C MET A 77 -18.33 -13.67 13.12
N PRO A 78 -18.67 -12.73 12.23
CA PRO A 78 -19.90 -12.83 11.44
C PRO A 78 -19.80 -13.99 10.45
N PRO A 79 -20.94 -14.44 9.91
CA PRO A 79 -20.94 -15.38 8.78
C PRO A 79 -20.04 -14.85 7.65
N THR A 80 -19.01 -15.63 7.30
CA THR A 80 -17.95 -15.24 6.35
C THR A 80 -17.66 -16.42 5.44
N VAL A 81 -17.64 -16.17 4.13
CA VAL A 81 -17.32 -17.16 3.10
C VAL A 81 -15.81 -17.18 2.88
N THR A 82 -15.21 -18.35 2.77
CA THR A 82 -13.79 -18.48 2.39
C THR A 82 -13.65 -18.67 0.89
N VAL A 83 -12.77 -17.90 0.28
CA VAL A 83 -12.35 -18.02 -1.13
C VAL A 83 -10.87 -18.40 -1.15
N GLY A 84 -10.59 -19.69 -1.30
CA GLY A 84 -9.24 -20.20 -1.53
C GLY A 84 -8.82 -19.92 -2.98
N VAL A 85 -7.75 -19.17 -3.17
CA VAL A 85 -7.26 -18.77 -4.50
C VAL A 85 -5.87 -19.33 -4.72
N VAL A 86 -5.74 -20.27 -5.66
CA VAL A 86 -4.42 -20.76 -6.09
C VAL A 86 -3.83 -19.81 -7.11
N ALA A 87 -2.51 -19.63 -7.06
CA ALA A 87 -1.79 -18.80 -8.02
C ALA A 87 -2.07 -19.23 -9.46
N ALA A 88 -2.16 -18.26 -10.35
CA ALA A 88 -2.49 -18.52 -11.74
C ALA A 88 -1.40 -19.27 -12.51
N THR A 89 -1.85 -19.91 -13.60
CA THR A 89 -0.99 -20.54 -14.59
C THR A 89 -1.37 -20.07 -16.00
N TYR A 90 -0.38 -20.05 -16.88
CA TYR A 90 -0.62 -20.03 -18.33
C TYR A 90 -0.52 -21.44 -18.86
N SER A 91 -1.52 -21.84 -19.64
CA SER A 91 -1.49 -23.11 -20.35
C SER A 91 -0.44 -23.11 -21.46
N ALA A 92 0.23 -24.25 -21.66
CA ALA A 92 1.15 -24.42 -22.77
C ALA A 92 0.41 -24.25 -24.10
N THR A 93 0.96 -23.44 -25.00
CA THR A 93 0.41 -23.18 -26.34
C THR A 93 1.08 -23.99 -27.44
N LEU A 94 2.21 -24.64 -27.11
CA LEU A 94 2.98 -25.47 -28.03
C LEU A 94 2.97 -26.92 -27.55
N GLU A 95 2.96 -27.83 -28.51
CA GLU A 95 3.10 -29.26 -28.23
C GLU A 95 4.42 -29.55 -27.50
N GLY A 96 4.36 -30.34 -26.41
CA GLY A 96 5.50 -30.57 -25.51
C GLY A 96 5.87 -29.44 -24.58
N GLY A 97 5.13 -28.33 -24.60
CA GLY A 97 5.31 -27.24 -23.64
C GLY A 97 4.73 -27.57 -22.25
N PHE A 98 5.18 -26.84 -21.24
CA PHE A 98 4.70 -26.96 -19.87
C PHE A 98 3.86 -25.73 -19.47
N ASN A 99 2.83 -25.95 -18.68
CA ASN A 99 2.11 -24.87 -18.00
C ASN A 99 3.06 -24.08 -17.11
N ARG A 100 2.93 -22.76 -17.12
CA ARG A 100 3.81 -21.86 -16.36
C ARG A 100 3.02 -21.22 -15.21
N SER A 101 3.44 -21.50 -13.99
CA SER A 101 2.94 -20.77 -12.83
C SER A 101 3.44 -19.32 -12.84
N VAL A 102 2.56 -18.41 -12.49
CA VAL A 102 2.89 -16.98 -12.29
C VAL A 102 2.74 -16.59 -10.81
N ARG A 103 2.98 -17.52 -9.89
CA ARG A 103 2.80 -17.29 -8.45
C ARG A 103 3.59 -16.08 -7.98
N SER A 104 4.90 -16.03 -8.20
CA SER A 104 5.71 -14.92 -7.76
C SER A 104 5.40 -13.61 -8.48
N PRO A 105 5.29 -13.53 -9.82
CA PRO A 105 4.83 -12.31 -10.48
C PRO A 105 3.48 -11.79 -10.02
N GLU A 106 2.60 -12.66 -9.56
CA GLU A 106 1.25 -12.30 -9.14
C GLU A 106 1.15 -11.98 -7.64
N TYR A 107 1.77 -12.78 -6.78
CA TYR A 107 1.65 -12.68 -5.33
C TYR A 107 2.67 -11.72 -4.71
N ASP A 108 3.93 -11.78 -5.17
CA ASP A 108 5.00 -10.92 -4.64
C ASP A 108 5.06 -9.56 -5.35
N GLY A 109 4.24 -9.33 -6.38
CA GLY A 109 4.15 -8.04 -7.06
C GLY A 109 3.50 -6.98 -6.18
N LEU A 110 4.05 -5.77 -6.20
CA LEU A 110 3.48 -4.63 -5.49
C LEU A 110 2.38 -3.95 -6.33
N GLY A 111 1.52 -3.21 -5.65
CA GLY A 111 0.44 -2.46 -6.31
C GLY A 111 -0.89 -3.21 -6.41
N SER A 112 -1.87 -2.58 -7.06
CA SER A 112 -3.28 -3.01 -6.97
C SER A 112 -3.71 -4.10 -7.96
N SER A 113 -2.84 -4.53 -8.88
CA SER A 113 -3.20 -5.44 -9.97
C SER A 113 -3.86 -6.76 -9.52
N LEU A 114 -3.32 -7.41 -8.47
CA LEU A 114 -3.93 -8.60 -7.89
C LEU A 114 -5.16 -8.26 -7.03
N PRO A 115 -5.11 -7.29 -6.10
CA PRO A 115 -6.29 -6.84 -5.37
C PRO A 115 -7.47 -6.45 -6.25
N ASP A 116 -7.24 -5.69 -7.31
CA ASP A 116 -8.29 -5.27 -8.24
C ASP A 116 -8.90 -6.45 -9.00
N PHE A 117 -8.06 -7.40 -9.45
CA PHE A 117 -8.54 -8.63 -10.05
C PHE A 117 -9.47 -9.41 -9.11
N LEU A 118 -9.10 -9.58 -7.85
CA LEU A 118 -9.92 -10.28 -6.87
C LEU A 118 -11.27 -9.59 -6.66
N ILE A 119 -11.26 -8.27 -6.48
CA ILE A 119 -12.45 -7.49 -6.10
C ILE A 119 -13.35 -7.19 -7.30
N GLU A 120 -12.77 -6.88 -8.45
CA GLU A 120 -13.51 -6.34 -9.60
C GLU A 120 -13.82 -7.40 -10.67
N GLU A 121 -13.16 -8.56 -10.60
CA GLU A 121 -13.41 -9.65 -11.56
C GLU A 121 -13.79 -10.95 -10.85
N LEU A 122 -12.97 -11.49 -9.94
CA LEU A 122 -13.19 -12.81 -9.36
C LEU A 122 -14.42 -12.84 -8.46
N LEU A 123 -14.52 -11.98 -7.44
CA LEU A 123 -15.66 -11.97 -6.52
C LEU A 123 -17.00 -11.76 -7.23
N PRO A 124 -17.15 -10.83 -8.21
CA PRO A 124 -18.36 -10.72 -9.01
C PRO A 124 -18.76 -11.99 -9.76
N VAL A 125 -17.79 -12.76 -10.27
CA VAL A 125 -18.05 -14.07 -10.94
C VAL A 125 -18.48 -15.13 -9.94
N LEU A 126 -18.00 -15.09 -8.70
CA LEU A 126 -18.38 -16.04 -7.64
C LEU A 126 -19.71 -15.68 -6.96
N ALA A 127 -20.13 -14.42 -6.98
CA ALA A 127 -21.34 -13.97 -6.29
C ALA A 127 -22.63 -14.78 -6.65
N PRO A 128 -22.86 -15.17 -7.92
CA PRO A 128 -24.01 -16.00 -8.27
C PRO A 128 -24.01 -17.41 -7.65
N LEU A 129 -22.89 -17.88 -7.11
CA LEU A 129 -22.76 -19.17 -6.43
C LEU A 129 -23.17 -19.11 -4.95
N LEU A 130 -23.34 -17.92 -4.41
CA LEU A 130 -23.85 -17.71 -3.06
C LEU A 130 -25.36 -18.07 -2.99
N PRO A 131 -25.91 -18.36 -1.81
CA PRO A 131 -27.35 -18.52 -1.63
C PRO A 131 -28.13 -17.34 -2.23
N GLN A 132 -29.33 -17.62 -2.75
CA GLN A 132 -30.15 -16.66 -3.48
C GLN A 132 -30.33 -15.34 -2.71
N GLY A 133 -30.07 -14.21 -3.39
CA GLY A 133 -30.20 -12.86 -2.85
C GLY A 133 -28.98 -12.35 -2.07
N MET A 134 -27.92 -13.16 -1.91
CA MET A 134 -26.72 -12.76 -1.21
C MET A 134 -25.65 -12.16 -2.14
N THR A 135 -24.86 -11.25 -1.58
CA THR A 135 -23.69 -10.68 -2.23
C THR A 135 -22.49 -10.66 -1.27
N PHE A 136 -21.27 -10.53 -1.80
CA PHE A 136 -20.11 -10.26 -0.95
C PHE A 136 -20.17 -8.85 -0.35
N SER A 137 -19.81 -8.73 0.93
CA SER A 137 -19.81 -7.46 1.64
C SER A 137 -18.83 -6.48 1.03
N THR A 138 -19.26 -5.23 0.91
CA THR A 138 -18.39 -4.10 0.59
C THR A 138 -17.85 -3.41 1.84
N ASP A 139 -18.33 -3.78 3.02
CA ASP A 139 -17.82 -3.29 4.30
C ASP A 139 -16.44 -3.88 4.57
N PRO A 140 -15.38 -3.06 4.62
CA PRO A 140 -14.02 -3.53 4.82
C PRO A 140 -13.80 -4.20 6.18
N ASP A 141 -14.61 -3.88 7.19
CA ASP A 141 -14.54 -4.50 8.51
C ASP A 141 -15.07 -5.94 8.54
N ARG A 142 -15.74 -6.38 7.48
CA ARG A 142 -16.26 -7.74 7.32
C ARG A 142 -15.38 -8.63 6.44
N ASN A 143 -14.27 -8.10 5.90
CA ASN A 143 -13.44 -8.80 4.93
C ASN A 143 -12.00 -8.94 5.43
N MET A 144 -11.40 -10.10 5.13
CA MET A 144 -10.03 -10.41 5.49
C MET A 144 -9.29 -11.16 4.38
N ALA A 145 -7.96 -11.12 4.46
CA ALA A 145 -7.08 -11.90 3.61
C ALA A 145 -6.07 -12.67 4.46
N CYS A 146 -5.70 -13.89 4.02
CA CYS A 146 -4.67 -14.66 4.67
C CYS A 146 -3.78 -15.41 3.68
N GLY A 147 -2.56 -15.71 4.09
CA GLY A 147 -1.60 -16.42 3.27
C GLY A 147 -0.27 -16.68 3.98
N GLY A 148 0.51 -17.62 3.45
CA GLY A 148 1.88 -17.88 3.88
C GLY A 148 2.89 -17.53 2.79
N SER A 149 4.11 -17.12 3.17
CA SER A 149 5.20 -16.83 2.22
C SER A 149 4.79 -15.75 1.19
N SER A 150 4.90 -16.04 -0.12
CA SER A 150 4.35 -15.18 -1.18
C SER A 150 2.84 -14.94 -1.03
N GLY A 151 2.07 -15.95 -0.55
CA GLY A 151 0.65 -15.77 -0.21
C GLY A 151 0.45 -14.78 0.95
N GLY A 152 1.40 -14.73 1.90
CA GLY A 152 1.39 -13.80 3.03
C GLY A 152 1.55 -12.35 2.57
N ILE A 153 2.54 -12.07 1.72
CA ILE A 153 2.69 -10.71 1.19
C ILE A 153 1.54 -10.33 0.25
N ALA A 154 0.96 -11.29 -0.50
CA ALA A 154 -0.24 -11.04 -1.29
C ALA A 154 -1.44 -10.65 -0.41
N ALA A 155 -1.64 -11.32 0.73
CA ALA A 155 -2.69 -10.98 1.69
C ALA A 155 -2.47 -9.59 2.30
N TRP A 156 -1.22 -9.25 2.66
CA TRP A 156 -0.87 -7.90 3.10
C TRP A 156 -1.16 -6.87 1.99
N ASN A 157 -0.74 -7.14 0.76
CA ASN A 157 -0.94 -6.25 -0.38
C ASN A 157 -2.44 -5.98 -0.65
N VAL A 158 -3.31 -6.99 -0.52
CA VAL A 158 -4.77 -6.80 -0.62
C VAL A 158 -5.28 -5.80 0.42
N CYS A 159 -4.86 -5.94 1.68
CA CYS A 159 -5.27 -5.02 2.74
C CYS A 159 -4.62 -3.64 2.58
N TRP A 160 -3.40 -3.58 2.06
CA TRP A 160 -2.66 -2.34 1.85
C TRP A 160 -3.23 -1.50 0.70
N GLU A 161 -3.43 -2.09 -0.47
CA GLU A 161 -3.90 -1.40 -1.68
C GLU A 161 -5.41 -1.17 -1.67
N ARG A 162 -6.18 -2.13 -1.15
CA ARG A 162 -7.65 -2.06 -1.11
C ARG A 162 -8.17 -2.03 0.32
N ASN A 163 -7.61 -1.12 1.12
CA ASN A 163 -8.04 -0.86 2.50
C ASN A 163 -9.50 -0.38 2.61
N ASP A 164 -10.06 0.08 1.50
CA ASP A 164 -11.49 0.36 1.32
C ASP A 164 -12.35 -0.90 1.32
N ARG A 165 -11.76 -2.09 1.13
CA ARG A 165 -12.46 -3.37 1.00
C ARG A 165 -11.98 -4.45 1.98
N PHE A 166 -10.72 -4.42 2.43
CA PHE A 166 -10.10 -5.42 3.31
C PHE A 166 -9.28 -4.75 4.40
N ARG A 167 -9.51 -5.15 5.66
CA ARG A 167 -8.82 -4.56 6.82
C ARG A 167 -8.29 -5.55 7.83
N ARG A 168 -8.51 -6.84 7.64
CA ARG A 168 -8.04 -7.90 8.53
C ARG A 168 -7.08 -8.79 7.77
N CYS A 169 -5.91 -9.06 8.37
CA CYS A 169 -4.84 -9.77 7.71
C CYS A 169 -4.23 -10.83 8.62
N TYR A 170 -4.23 -12.11 8.19
CA TYR A 170 -3.44 -13.16 8.83
C TYR A 170 -2.36 -13.62 7.86
N ILE A 171 -1.11 -13.46 8.25
CA ILE A 171 0.05 -13.76 7.42
C ILE A 171 1.08 -14.60 8.16
N SER A 172 1.71 -15.52 7.46
CA SER A 172 2.75 -16.38 8.02
C SER A 172 4.01 -16.31 7.17
N SER A 173 5.15 -16.01 7.80
CA SER A 173 6.44 -15.83 7.11
C SER A 173 6.29 -15.07 5.79
N PRO A 174 5.63 -13.90 5.78
CA PRO A 174 5.36 -13.17 4.54
C PRO A 174 6.65 -12.79 3.84
N THR A 175 6.64 -12.76 2.50
CA THR A 175 7.83 -12.44 1.70
C THR A 175 8.13 -10.93 1.74
N TYR A 176 8.45 -10.41 2.92
CA TYR A 176 9.01 -9.05 3.09
C TYR A 176 10.49 -8.97 2.68
N SER A 177 10.99 -9.95 1.95
CA SER A 177 12.33 -10.01 1.41
C SER A 177 12.44 -9.32 0.05
N CYS A 178 13.68 -9.07 -0.41
CA CYS A 178 14.00 -8.45 -1.70
C CYS A 178 13.73 -9.41 -2.89
N PHE A 179 12.58 -10.10 -2.87
CA PHE A 179 12.23 -11.04 -3.92
C PHE A 179 11.62 -10.33 -5.14
N ARG A 180 10.65 -9.43 -4.90
CA ARG A 180 10.04 -8.53 -5.88
C ARG A 180 9.70 -7.16 -5.27
N GLY A 181 10.55 -6.66 -4.39
CA GLY A 181 10.35 -5.37 -3.74
C GLY A 181 9.52 -5.43 -2.45
N GLY A 182 9.20 -6.61 -1.93
CA GLY A 182 8.48 -6.77 -0.66
C GLY A 182 9.20 -6.16 0.54
N ASP A 183 10.52 -6.08 0.47
CA ASP A 183 11.39 -5.41 1.44
C ASP A 183 11.13 -3.90 1.60
N CYS A 184 10.38 -3.28 0.68
CA CYS A 184 9.97 -1.89 0.84
C CYS A 184 8.85 -1.69 1.88
N TYR A 185 8.01 -2.70 2.18
CA TYR A 185 6.86 -2.53 3.06
C TYR A 185 7.19 -2.08 4.48
N PRO A 186 8.23 -2.57 5.17
CA PRO A 186 8.58 -2.03 6.48
C PRO A 186 8.87 -0.51 6.45
N PHE A 187 9.46 0.00 5.38
CA PHE A 187 9.68 1.44 5.19
C PHE A 187 8.40 2.19 4.83
N LEU A 188 7.54 1.60 3.99
CA LEU A 188 6.26 2.20 3.63
C LEU A 188 5.32 2.29 4.83
N MET A 189 5.25 1.25 5.68
CA MET A 189 4.47 1.27 6.92
C MET A 189 4.84 2.45 7.82
N ARG A 190 6.14 2.79 7.90
CA ARG A 190 6.65 3.91 8.70
C ARG A 190 6.33 5.29 8.13
N LYS A 191 6.08 5.39 6.82
CA LYS A 191 5.99 6.67 6.09
C LYS A 191 4.57 7.03 5.66
N TYR A 192 3.71 6.05 5.47
CA TYR A 192 2.29 6.30 5.20
C TYR A 192 1.52 6.67 6.46
N GLU A 193 0.41 7.36 6.30
CA GLU A 193 -0.60 7.38 7.36
C GLU A 193 -1.02 5.95 7.66
N THR A 194 -1.12 5.63 8.96
CA THR A 194 -1.50 4.30 9.41
C THR A 194 -2.84 3.91 8.82
N LYS A 195 -2.83 2.89 7.99
CA LYS A 195 -4.05 2.35 7.39
C LYS A 195 -4.83 1.56 8.45
N LYS A 196 -6.15 1.51 8.33
CA LYS A 196 -7.01 0.69 9.22
C LYS A 196 -6.83 -0.79 8.89
N ILE A 197 -5.70 -1.35 9.25
CA ILE A 197 -5.38 -2.78 9.09
C ILE A 197 -5.10 -3.35 10.48
N ARG A 198 -5.74 -4.47 10.78
CA ARG A 198 -5.45 -5.31 11.92
C ARG A 198 -4.77 -6.57 11.43
N VAL A 199 -3.59 -6.90 11.94
CA VAL A 199 -2.77 -7.98 11.40
C VAL A 199 -2.30 -8.95 12.47
N TYR A 200 -2.39 -10.24 12.15
CA TYR A 200 -1.79 -11.33 12.92
C TYR A 200 -0.67 -11.95 12.11
N ILE A 201 0.53 -11.99 12.66
CA ILE A 201 1.74 -12.47 11.99
C ILE A 201 2.27 -13.70 12.73
N THR A 202 2.60 -14.75 11.97
CA THR A 202 3.38 -15.88 12.50
C THR A 202 4.70 -15.99 11.75
N THR A 203 5.76 -16.38 12.44
CA THR A 203 7.08 -16.61 11.84
C THR A 203 7.85 -17.70 12.60
N GLY A 204 8.76 -18.38 11.94
CA GLY A 204 9.68 -19.32 12.56
C GLY A 204 11.06 -18.69 12.76
N THR A 205 11.72 -18.96 13.89
CA THR A 205 13.07 -18.42 14.11
C THR A 205 14.16 -19.12 13.28
N ASP A 206 13.84 -20.27 12.67
CA ASP A 206 14.70 -21.00 11.72
C ASP A 206 14.11 -20.96 10.31
N ASP A 207 13.63 -19.78 9.93
CA ASP A 207 13.02 -19.53 8.62
C ASP A 207 14.05 -19.49 7.48
N MET A 208 13.59 -19.36 6.25
CA MET A 208 14.42 -19.35 5.04
C MET A 208 15.45 -18.22 5.05
N ARG A 209 16.65 -18.55 4.59
CA ARG A 209 17.74 -17.62 4.32
C ARG A 209 18.32 -17.92 2.95
N ASN A 210 18.32 -16.92 2.07
CA ASN A 210 18.84 -17.07 0.71
C ASN A 210 19.27 -15.71 0.13
N SER A 211 19.53 -15.64 -1.18
CA SER A 211 19.96 -14.41 -1.85
C SER A 211 18.92 -13.28 -1.86
N ALA A 212 17.66 -13.59 -1.58
CA ALA A 212 16.60 -12.56 -1.50
C ALA A 212 16.48 -11.95 -0.09
N GLY A 213 17.03 -12.60 0.94
CA GLY A 213 17.00 -12.10 2.30
C GLY A 213 16.93 -13.21 3.35
N ASP A 214 16.68 -12.79 4.58
CA ASP A 214 16.42 -13.63 5.75
C ASP A 214 14.98 -13.37 6.22
N TRP A 215 14.07 -14.30 5.98
CA TRP A 215 12.63 -14.10 6.26
C TRP A 215 12.35 -13.73 7.70
N TYR A 216 13.04 -14.37 8.66
CA TYR A 216 12.82 -14.03 10.07
C TYR A 216 13.24 -12.60 10.42
N LEU A 217 14.40 -12.14 9.91
CA LEU A 217 14.86 -10.76 10.15
C LEU A 217 13.96 -9.73 9.45
N GLU A 218 13.47 -10.04 8.27
CA GLU A 218 12.54 -9.17 7.55
C GLU A 218 11.17 -9.09 8.25
N ASP A 219 10.68 -10.20 8.81
CA ASP A 219 9.46 -10.23 9.62
C ASP A 219 9.63 -9.40 10.91
N LEU A 220 10.79 -9.45 11.56
CA LEU A 220 11.11 -8.58 12.69
C LEU A 220 11.15 -7.10 12.28
N SER A 221 11.72 -6.78 11.11
CA SER A 221 11.71 -5.42 10.57
C SER A 221 10.28 -4.91 10.32
N ALA A 222 9.40 -5.78 9.81
CA ALA A 222 8.00 -5.46 9.62
C ALA A 222 7.27 -5.26 10.95
N LYS A 223 7.51 -6.13 11.95
CA LYS A 223 6.99 -5.99 13.31
C LYS A 223 7.33 -4.63 13.91
N GLU A 224 8.61 -4.25 13.88
CA GLU A 224 9.08 -2.97 14.39
C GLU A 224 8.47 -1.77 13.62
N ALA A 225 8.19 -1.95 12.33
CA ALA A 225 7.52 -0.92 11.52
C ALA A 225 6.04 -0.77 11.90
N LEU A 226 5.33 -1.88 12.14
CA LEU A 226 3.95 -1.87 12.60
C LEU A 226 3.83 -1.19 13.96
N GLU A 227 4.73 -1.50 14.90
CA GLU A 227 4.77 -0.88 16.22
C GLU A 227 5.02 0.63 16.12
N PHE A 228 6.05 1.05 15.36
CA PHE A 228 6.37 2.46 15.13
C PHE A 228 5.18 3.23 14.55
N ALA A 229 4.48 2.65 13.59
CA ALA A 229 3.35 3.30 12.92
C ALA A 229 2.03 3.17 13.68
N GLY A 230 2.00 2.47 14.82
CA GLY A 230 0.82 2.34 15.68
C GLY A 230 -0.27 1.43 15.09
N TYR A 231 0.11 0.42 14.31
CA TYR A 231 -0.82 -0.61 13.88
C TYR A 231 -1.26 -1.49 15.05
N GLU A 232 -2.46 -2.05 14.98
CA GLU A 232 -2.88 -3.11 15.86
C GLU A 232 -2.44 -4.45 15.29
N TYR A 233 -1.52 -5.12 15.98
CA TYR A 233 -0.96 -6.38 15.54
C TYR A 233 -0.71 -7.36 16.68
N GLU A 234 -0.68 -8.64 16.34
CA GLU A 234 -0.13 -9.73 17.14
C GLU A 234 0.99 -10.39 16.35
N PHE A 235 2.07 -10.76 17.03
CA PHE A 235 3.23 -11.39 16.42
C PHE A 235 3.58 -12.66 17.20
N LEU A 236 3.37 -13.82 16.58
CA LEU A 236 3.63 -15.13 17.18
C LEU A 236 4.89 -15.75 16.57
N GLU A 237 5.88 -15.95 17.40
CA GLU A 237 7.16 -16.55 17.08
C GLU A 237 7.20 -18.02 17.47
N PHE A 238 7.58 -18.87 16.53
CA PHE A 238 7.80 -20.29 16.77
C PHE A 238 9.33 -20.52 16.94
N ALA A 239 9.77 -20.79 18.16
CA ALA A 239 11.18 -21.09 18.46
C ALA A 239 11.66 -22.33 17.71
N ASN A 240 12.75 -22.23 16.94
CA ASN A 240 13.25 -23.23 16.03
C ASN A 240 12.23 -23.68 14.96
N GLY A 241 11.17 -22.89 14.74
CA GLY A 241 10.15 -23.15 13.73
C GLY A 241 10.70 -22.90 12.33
N PRO A 242 10.35 -23.75 11.35
CA PRO A 242 10.72 -23.56 9.96
C PRO A 242 9.84 -22.49 9.29
N HIS A 243 10.05 -22.29 7.99
CA HIS A 243 9.24 -21.43 7.13
C HIS A 243 7.74 -21.74 7.25
N CYS A 244 6.91 -20.70 7.46
CA CYS A 244 5.48 -20.80 7.68
C CYS A 244 5.07 -21.68 8.90
N ALA A 245 5.89 -21.69 9.96
CA ALA A 245 5.57 -22.44 11.17
C ALA A 245 4.18 -22.04 11.70
N GLY A 246 3.35 -23.06 12.02
CA GLY A 246 2.01 -22.88 12.57
C GLY A 246 0.93 -22.43 11.58
N TYR A 247 1.25 -22.12 10.32
CA TYR A 247 0.26 -21.59 9.38
C TYR A 247 -0.92 -22.55 9.10
N GLY A 248 -0.68 -23.84 9.03
CA GLY A 248 -1.72 -24.85 8.79
C GLY A 248 -2.43 -25.36 10.05
N ASP A 249 -2.03 -24.89 11.24
CA ASP A 249 -2.56 -25.40 12.50
C ASP A 249 -3.91 -24.78 12.85
N ALA A 250 -4.91 -25.62 13.20
CA ALA A 250 -6.23 -25.14 13.60
C ALA A 250 -6.18 -24.24 14.85
N GLU A 251 -5.32 -24.55 15.83
CA GLU A 251 -5.14 -23.74 17.04
C GLU A 251 -4.58 -22.34 16.70
N THR A 252 -3.58 -22.27 15.83
CA THR A 252 -2.96 -21.01 15.39
C THR A 252 -3.96 -20.18 14.58
N LEU A 253 -4.71 -20.80 13.66
CA LEU A 253 -5.75 -20.12 12.91
C LEU A 253 -6.85 -19.59 13.83
N GLU A 254 -7.29 -20.38 14.80
CA GLU A 254 -8.32 -19.94 15.77
C GLU A 254 -7.84 -18.73 16.59
N LYS A 255 -6.59 -18.75 17.09
CA LYS A 255 -6.00 -17.60 17.81
C LYS A 255 -5.96 -16.36 16.92
N ALA A 256 -5.51 -16.51 15.68
CA ALA A 256 -5.45 -15.41 14.72
C ALA A 256 -6.85 -14.81 14.48
N LEU A 257 -7.85 -15.64 14.20
CA LEU A 257 -9.21 -15.16 13.95
C LEU A 257 -9.85 -14.51 15.18
N ARG A 258 -9.64 -15.05 16.39
CA ARG A 258 -10.13 -14.44 17.64
C ARG A 258 -9.52 -13.05 17.86
N PHE A 259 -8.22 -12.89 17.64
CA PHE A 259 -7.57 -11.60 17.70
C PHE A 259 -8.13 -10.66 16.64
N LEU A 260 -8.15 -11.09 15.39
CA LEU A 260 -8.58 -10.24 14.26
C LEU A 260 -10.03 -9.75 14.40
N TRP A 261 -10.92 -10.56 14.99
CA TRP A 261 -12.34 -10.21 15.15
C TRP A 261 -12.71 -9.67 16.53
N SER A 262 -11.74 -9.52 17.46
CA SER A 262 -12.03 -9.07 18.84
C SER A 262 -12.56 -7.65 18.93
N VAL A 263 -12.24 -6.77 17.97
CA VAL A 263 -12.72 -5.40 17.89
C VAL A 263 -12.95 -4.97 16.42
N PRO A 264 -13.80 -3.95 16.19
CA PRO A 264 -13.93 -3.32 14.88
C PRO A 264 -12.63 -2.61 14.48
N THR A 265 -12.19 -2.76 13.23
CA THR A 265 -11.02 -2.03 12.71
C THR A 265 -11.30 -0.54 12.49
N ALA A 266 -12.57 -0.14 12.46
CA ALA A 266 -12.94 1.28 12.41
C ALA A 266 -12.39 2.10 13.58
N GLY A 267 -12.13 1.44 14.75
CA GLY A 267 -11.52 2.06 15.92
C GLY A 267 -9.99 2.07 15.93
N VAL A 268 -9.33 1.45 14.94
CA VAL A 268 -7.88 1.43 14.84
C VAL A 268 -7.35 2.85 14.62
N ARG A 269 -6.29 3.17 15.33
CA ARG A 269 -5.66 4.50 15.32
C ARG A 269 -5.08 4.81 13.94
N HIS A 270 -5.22 6.05 13.55
CA HIS A 270 -5.01 6.49 12.18
C HIS A 270 -3.97 7.58 12.07
N PHE A 271 -2.70 7.36 12.36
CA PHE A 271 -1.63 8.25 11.92
C PHE A 271 -0.24 7.65 12.16
N ALA A 272 0.67 7.85 11.23
CA ALA A 272 2.09 7.69 11.50
C ALA A 272 2.61 8.93 12.27
N PRO A 273 3.56 8.77 13.20
CA PRO A 273 4.07 9.88 13.99
C PRO A 273 4.52 11.09 13.17
N ARG A 274 5.15 10.87 12.02
CA ARG A 274 5.64 11.96 11.16
C ARG A 274 4.55 12.73 10.41
N VAL A 275 3.41 12.10 10.17
CA VAL A 275 2.25 12.77 9.56
C VAL A 275 1.61 13.74 10.55
N ALA A 276 1.63 13.43 11.84
CA ALA A 276 1.15 14.31 12.91
C ALA A 276 1.96 15.61 13.04
N ASP A 277 3.19 15.67 12.54
CA ASP A 277 3.98 16.91 12.47
C ASP A 277 3.49 17.86 11.36
N ILE A 278 2.69 17.35 10.43
CA ILE A 278 2.22 18.10 9.25
C ILE A 278 0.74 18.40 9.33
N PHE A 279 -0.09 17.42 9.73
CA PHE A 279 -1.54 17.50 9.74
C PHE A 279 -2.13 17.27 11.11
N GLU A 280 -3.27 17.89 11.39
CA GLU A 280 -4.10 17.50 12.53
C GLU A 280 -4.50 16.03 12.41
N VAL A 281 -4.40 15.29 13.52
CA VAL A 281 -4.83 13.88 13.58
C VAL A 281 -6.30 13.76 13.22
N GLY A 282 -6.61 12.87 12.28
CA GLY A 282 -7.96 12.65 11.78
C GLY A 282 -8.44 13.65 10.73
N SER A 283 -7.61 14.65 10.34
CA SER A 283 -7.92 15.47 9.18
C SER A 283 -7.80 14.65 7.88
N GLU A 284 -8.57 14.99 6.87
CA GLU A 284 -8.61 14.26 5.59
C GLU A 284 -8.48 15.21 4.40
N TRP A 285 -8.07 14.66 3.26
CA TRP A 285 -8.10 15.36 1.99
C TRP A 285 -9.55 15.67 1.58
N LYS A 286 -9.82 16.92 1.20
CA LYS A 286 -11.12 17.35 0.70
C LYS A 286 -10.98 17.84 -0.74
N LYS A 287 -11.74 17.23 -1.66
CA LYS A 287 -11.85 17.72 -3.02
C LYS A 287 -12.46 19.13 -3.00
N THR A 288 -11.93 20.02 -3.80
CA THR A 288 -12.34 21.43 -3.84
C THR A 288 -12.48 21.94 -5.27
N LEU A 289 -13.25 23.02 -5.45
CA LEU A 289 -13.35 23.76 -6.70
C LEU A 289 -12.40 24.98 -6.73
N ASP A 290 -11.61 25.19 -5.68
CA ASP A 290 -10.62 26.25 -5.64
C ASP A 290 -9.56 26.00 -6.73
N THR A 291 -8.88 27.06 -7.14
CA THR A 291 -7.70 26.96 -8.00
C THR A 291 -6.45 26.67 -7.19
N MET A 292 -5.45 26.05 -7.82
CA MET A 292 -4.13 25.86 -7.19
C MET A 292 -3.56 27.24 -6.80
N PRO A 293 -3.01 27.37 -5.56
CA PRO A 293 -2.30 28.57 -5.17
C PRO A 293 -1.09 28.84 -6.07
N ALA A 294 -0.79 30.11 -6.31
CA ALA A 294 0.41 30.48 -7.03
C ALA A 294 1.66 30.07 -6.22
N ALA A 295 2.66 29.55 -6.90
CA ALA A 295 3.97 29.30 -6.29
C ALA A 295 4.60 30.61 -5.81
N PRO A 296 5.33 30.59 -4.68
CA PRO A 296 6.15 31.74 -4.25
C PRO A 296 7.10 32.17 -5.36
N GLY A 297 7.36 33.48 -5.44
CA GLY A 297 8.26 34.01 -6.46
C GLY A 297 9.67 33.43 -6.37
N CYS A 298 10.16 32.89 -7.47
CA CYS A 298 11.49 32.32 -7.62
C CYS A 298 12.24 33.13 -8.70
N PRO A 299 13.45 33.64 -8.45
CA PRO A 299 14.23 34.36 -9.45
C PRO A 299 14.81 33.46 -10.54
N TYR A 300 14.79 32.14 -10.29
CA TYR A 300 15.25 31.13 -11.26
C TYR A 300 14.09 30.63 -12.11
N SER A 301 14.39 30.38 -13.36
CA SER A 301 13.53 29.68 -14.32
C SER A 301 14.26 28.45 -14.84
N PHE A 302 13.60 27.67 -15.68
CA PHE A 302 14.24 26.49 -16.29
C PHE A 302 13.80 26.32 -17.75
N ASP A 303 14.70 25.73 -18.54
CA ASP A 303 14.45 25.29 -19.93
C ASP A 303 15.09 23.92 -20.14
N GLY A 304 14.26 22.89 -20.35
CA GLY A 304 14.69 21.51 -20.41
C GLY A 304 15.49 21.12 -19.16
N LYS A 305 16.76 20.81 -19.31
CA LYS A 305 17.66 20.40 -18.21
C LYS A 305 18.34 21.57 -17.49
N ASN A 306 18.22 22.77 -18.00
CA ASN A 306 18.96 23.92 -17.53
C ASN A 306 18.16 24.73 -16.52
N ILE A 307 18.83 25.19 -15.46
CA ILE A 307 18.34 26.21 -14.53
C ILE A 307 18.96 27.55 -14.97
N LEU A 308 18.12 28.56 -15.05
CA LEU A 308 18.46 29.89 -15.58
C LEU A 308 18.29 30.96 -14.50
N LEU A 309 19.20 31.91 -14.47
CA LEU A 309 19.04 33.20 -13.78
C LEU A 309 19.02 34.30 -14.84
N GLY A 310 17.87 34.87 -15.12
CA GLY A 310 17.66 35.65 -16.35
C GLY A 310 17.86 34.75 -17.58
N GLU A 311 18.77 35.16 -18.47
CA GLU A 311 19.14 34.37 -19.67
C GLU A 311 20.36 33.44 -19.45
N LYS A 312 21.03 33.56 -18.29
CA LYS A 312 22.26 32.82 -18.00
C LYS A 312 21.93 31.44 -17.45
N VAL A 313 22.48 30.38 -18.04
CA VAL A 313 22.46 29.02 -17.45
C VAL A 313 23.37 28.99 -16.23
N VAL A 314 22.81 28.67 -15.06
CA VAL A 314 23.52 28.60 -13.77
C VAL A 314 23.72 27.18 -13.26
N ALA A 315 22.94 26.22 -13.76
CA ALA A 315 23.12 24.78 -13.52
C ALA A 315 22.46 23.94 -14.61
N THR A 316 22.88 22.68 -14.73
CA THR A 316 22.26 21.68 -15.65
C THR A 316 22.05 20.37 -14.88
N LEU A 317 20.84 19.85 -14.92
CA LEU A 317 20.46 18.60 -14.25
C LEU A 317 20.61 17.38 -15.18
N PRO A 318 20.66 16.17 -14.62
CA PRO A 318 20.72 14.94 -15.41
C PRO A 318 19.38 14.57 -16.08
N GLY A 319 18.29 15.29 -15.81
CA GLY A 319 16.96 15.14 -16.41
C GLY A 319 16.28 16.49 -16.61
N ASN A 320 15.13 16.51 -17.32
CA ASN A 320 14.37 17.74 -17.52
C ASN A 320 13.82 18.26 -16.20
N VAL A 321 14.04 19.51 -15.91
CA VAL A 321 13.53 20.17 -14.71
C VAL A 321 12.02 20.27 -14.79
N SER A 322 11.32 19.89 -13.75
CA SER A 322 9.86 19.94 -13.63
C SER A 322 9.39 21.03 -12.68
N ALA A 323 10.18 21.32 -11.65
CA ALA A 323 9.82 22.33 -10.66
C ALA A 323 11.05 22.84 -9.91
N LEU A 324 10.96 24.07 -9.40
CA LEU A 324 11.94 24.72 -8.56
C LEU A 324 11.29 25.26 -7.28
N ALA A 325 11.99 25.19 -6.16
CA ALA A 325 11.60 25.83 -4.90
C ALA A 325 12.82 26.39 -4.17
N LEU A 326 12.66 27.55 -3.52
CA LEU A 326 13.69 28.14 -2.67
C LEU A 326 13.49 27.68 -1.23
N SER A 327 14.59 27.45 -0.50
CA SER A 327 14.54 27.32 0.96
C SER A 327 13.96 28.60 1.59
N SER A 328 13.42 28.49 2.82
CA SER A 328 12.81 29.63 3.52
C SER A 328 13.81 30.76 3.74
N ASP A 329 15.08 30.44 3.97
CA ASP A 329 16.19 31.37 4.10
C ASP A 329 16.78 31.88 2.78
N ARG A 330 16.33 31.30 1.65
CA ARG A 330 16.81 31.60 0.27
C ARG A 330 18.27 31.28 -0.02
N TRP A 331 18.89 30.41 0.78
CA TRP A 331 20.29 29.98 0.57
C TRP A 331 20.40 28.71 -0.25
N ARG A 332 19.27 28.02 -0.49
CA ARG A 332 19.23 26.82 -1.30
C ARG A 332 18.16 26.90 -2.37
N LEU A 333 18.49 26.40 -3.53
CA LEU A 333 17.52 26.10 -4.58
C LEU A 333 17.34 24.61 -4.68
N TYR A 334 16.09 24.17 -4.58
CA TYR A 334 15.71 22.79 -4.84
C TYR A 334 15.15 22.66 -6.25
N ALA A 335 15.52 21.56 -6.94
CA ALA A 335 15.10 21.28 -8.29
C ALA A 335 14.64 19.83 -8.42
N ALA A 336 13.46 19.62 -8.98
CA ALA A 336 12.91 18.31 -9.30
C ALA A 336 12.99 18.03 -10.79
N THR A 337 12.94 16.74 -11.14
CA THR A 337 12.78 16.25 -12.51
C THR A 337 11.72 15.15 -12.52
N THR A 338 11.05 14.91 -13.63
CA THR A 338 10.11 13.78 -13.77
C THR A 338 10.81 12.44 -14.08
N GLU A 339 12.08 12.49 -14.47
CA GLU A 339 12.84 11.34 -15.00
C GLU A 339 13.78 10.70 -13.96
N ARG A 340 14.06 11.40 -12.86
CA ARG A 340 15.03 10.98 -11.85
C ARG A 340 14.38 10.92 -10.47
N ARG A 341 14.72 9.89 -9.73
CA ARG A 341 14.19 9.63 -8.38
C ARG A 341 14.78 10.53 -7.28
N PHE A 342 15.43 11.63 -7.63
CA PHE A 342 16.01 12.56 -6.67
C PHE A 342 15.46 13.96 -6.86
N VAL A 343 15.26 14.66 -5.75
CA VAL A 343 15.23 16.13 -5.72
C VAL A 343 16.67 16.60 -5.50
N TYR A 344 17.12 17.53 -6.31
CA TYR A 344 18.47 18.10 -6.25
C TYR A 344 18.45 19.38 -5.44
N ALA A 345 19.57 19.69 -4.76
CA ALA A 345 19.77 20.95 -4.04
C ALA A 345 21.06 21.62 -4.50
N TYR A 346 21.02 22.94 -4.54
CA TYR A 346 22.16 23.81 -4.87
C TYR A 346 22.27 24.88 -3.81
N ALA A 347 23.50 25.25 -3.43
CA ALA A 347 23.76 26.47 -2.66
C ALA A 347 23.70 27.68 -3.57
N ILE A 348 23.14 28.79 -3.08
CA ILE A 348 23.02 30.05 -3.80
C ILE A 348 24.09 31.00 -3.29
N LEU A 349 24.95 31.50 -4.19
CA LEU A 349 25.93 32.54 -3.87
C LEU A 349 25.32 33.95 -3.91
N PRO A 350 25.97 34.96 -3.32
CA PRO A 350 25.44 36.32 -3.30
C PRO A 350 25.17 36.95 -4.67
N ASP A 351 25.85 36.49 -5.73
CA ASP A 351 25.61 36.89 -7.12
C ASP A 351 24.50 36.09 -7.82
N GLY A 352 23.85 35.16 -7.09
CA GLY A 352 22.82 34.29 -7.61
C GLY A 352 23.33 33.08 -8.39
N SER A 353 24.65 32.86 -8.49
CA SER A 353 25.19 31.64 -9.08
C SER A 353 24.95 30.44 -8.17
N LEU A 354 24.80 29.26 -8.78
CA LEU A 354 24.54 27.98 -8.08
C LEU A 354 25.82 27.17 -8.01
N ILE A 355 26.10 26.64 -6.83
CA ILE A 355 27.25 25.76 -6.58
C ILE A 355 26.82 24.52 -5.79
N ASP A 356 27.72 23.55 -5.70
CA ASP A 356 27.62 22.36 -4.85
C ASP A 356 26.32 21.57 -5.07
N GLY A 357 25.96 21.35 -6.35
CA GLY A 357 24.75 20.61 -6.71
C GLY A 357 24.86 19.13 -6.34
N TYR A 358 23.91 18.62 -5.56
CA TYR A 358 23.86 17.23 -5.14
C TYR A 358 22.44 16.65 -5.12
N ALA A 359 22.35 15.32 -5.14
CA ALA A 359 21.11 14.58 -4.94
C ALA A 359 20.72 14.69 -3.46
N HIS A 360 19.71 15.52 -3.17
CA HIS A 360 19.29 15.82 -1.81
C HIS A 360 18.23 14.82 -1.30
N GLY A 361 17.11 14.72 -1.97
CA GLY A 361 15.99 13.91 -1.51
C GLY A 361 15.77 12.69 -2.40
N HIS A 362 15.75 11.50 -1.80
CA HIS A 362 15.47 10.24 -2.48
C HIS A 362 13.98 9.93 -2.44
N LEU A 363 13.35 9.82 -3.61
CA LEU A 363 11.92 9.51 -3.73
C LEU A 363 11.68 8.00 -3.75
N HIS A 364 10.65 7.55 -3.04
CA HIS A 364 10.12 6.21 -3.21
C HIS A 364 9.38 6.11 -4.53
N LEU A 365 9.47 4.94 -5.14
CA LEU A 365 8.89 4.69 -6.45
C LEU A 365 7.79 3.63 -6.32
N LYS A 366 6.87 3.64 -7.26
CA LYS A 366 5.90 2.59 -7.50
C LYS A 366 6.52 1.51 -8.39
N ASP A 367 6.10 0.26 -8.26
CA ASP A 367 6.74 -0.88 -8.93
C ASP A 367 6.55 -0.87 -10.46
N ASP A 368 5.42 -0.35 -10.92
CA ASP A 368 5.01 -0.28 -12.32
C ASP A 368 5.12 1.13 -12.92
N LEU A 369 6.20 1.82 -12.63
CA LEU A 369 6.38 3.23 -12.88
C LEU A 369 6.32 3.69 -14.33
N CYS A 370 5.59 4.80 -14.50
CA CYS A 370 5.74 5.67 -15.67
C CYS A 370 6.68 6.87 -15.40
N LYS A 371 6.80 7.34 -14.15
CA LYS A 371 7.63 8.50 -13.79
C LYS A 371 8.49 8.18 -12.56
N ALA A 372 9.78 8.45 -12.67
CA ALA A 372 10.73 8.20 -11.58
C ALA A 372 10.90 9.37 -10.60
N GLY A 373 10.38 10.55 -10.90
CA GLY A 373 10.64 11.78 -10.17
C GLY A 373 9.39 12.49 -9.68
N ALA A 374 9.52 13.80 -9.43
CA ALA A 374 8.41 14.65 -9.00
C ALA A 374 7.99 15.62 -10.10
N SER A 375 6.68 15.84 -10.22
CA SER A 375 6.09 16.79 -11.18
C SER A 375 6.01 18.21 -10.63
N GLY A 376 6.01 18.37 -9.30
CA GLY A 376 5.95 19.65 -8.61
C GLY A 376 6.60 19.56 -7.24
N ILE A 377 7.14 20.68 -6.75
CA ILE A 377 7.66 20.78 -5.38
C ILE A 377 7.24 22.10 -4.74
N CYS A 378 7.04 22.10 -3.43
CA CYS A 378 6.97 23.29 -2.60
C CYS A 378 7.65 23.03 -1.25
N ILE A 379 7.76 24.06 -0.42
CA ILE A 379 8.45 24.00 0.86
C ILE A 379 7.60 24.64 1.96
N ASP A 380 7.72 24.17 3.20
CA ASP A 380 7.14 24.85 4.37
C ASP A 380 8.17 25.77 5.08
N SER A 381 7.71 26.51 6.08
CA SER A 381 8.57 27.42 6.86
C SER A 381 9.67 26.69 7.66
N GLY A 382 9.56 25.38 7.86
CA GLY A 382 10.58 24.54 8.48
C GLY A 382 11.55 23.89 7.48
N ASP A 383 11.58 24.36 6.21
CA ASP A 383 12.38 23.81 5.12
C ASP A 383 12.12 22.34 4.80
N ARG A 384 10.92 21.84 5.11
CA ARG A 384 10.47 20.53 4.63
C ARG A 384 9.96 20.66 3.21
N LEU A 385 10.51 19.87 2.30
CA LEU A 385 10.06 19.77 0.91
C LEU A 385 8.83 18.85 0.80
N TYR A 386 7.92 19.22 -0.08
CA TYR A 386 6.76 18.44 -0.51
C TYR A 386 6.87 18.20 -2.00
N ALA A 387 6.99 16.95 -2.41
CA ALA A 387 7.18 16.54 -3.79
C ALA A 387 5.97 15.78 -4.32
N ALA A 388 5.37 16.25 -5.40
CA ALA A 388 4.24 15.61 -6.07
C ALA A 388 4.74 14.46 -6.95
N THR A 389 4.33 13.23 -6.62
CA THR A 389 4.81 11.98 -7.25
C THR A 389 3.66 11.05 -7.61
N GLU A 390 3.93 9.93 -8.28
CA GLU A 390 2.90 8.90 -8.55
C GLU A 390 2.37 8.23 -7.27
N LEU A 391 3.15 8.18 -6.18
CA LEU A 391 2.70 7.63 -4.90
C LEU A 391 1.86 8.61 -4.05
N GLY A 392 1.74 9.86 -4.48
CA GLY A 392 1.19 10.96 -3.70
C GLY A 392 2.27 11.98 -3.35
N ILE A 393 2.03 12.81 -2.33
CA ILE A 393 3.00 13.79 -1.87
C ILE A 393 4.03 13.11 -0.98
N GLN A 394 5.30 13.23 -1.33
CA GLN A 394 6.40 12.76 -0.48
C GLN A 394 7.07 13.96 0.20
N THR A 395 7.30 13.83 1.51
CA THR A 395 7.99 14.90 2.24
C THR A 395 9.44 14.54 2.50
N ILE A 396 10.30 15.54 2.36
CA ILE A 396 11.75 15.40 2.49
C ILE A 396 12.23 16.41 3.52
N SER A 397 13.00 15.95 4.51
CA SER A 397 13.59 16.82 5.53
C SER A 397 14.68 17.73 4.95
N GLN A 398 15.13 18.71 5.74
CA GLN A 398 16.31 19.53 5.43
C GLN A 398 17.59 18.70 5.20
N GLN A 399 17.66 17.49 5.73
CA GLN A 399 18.80 16.57 5.61
C GLN A 399 18.67 15.63 4.41
N GLY A 400 17.56 15.69 3.67
CA GLY A 400 17.32 14.87 2.48
C GLY A 400 16.58 13.56 2.77
N GLU A 401 16.08 13.34 3.98
CA GLU A 401 15.36 12.13 4.36
C GLU A 401 13.91 12.20 3.89
N ASN A 402 13.46 11.16 3.22
CA ASN A 402 12.05 10.98 2.90
C ASN A 402 11.29 10.48 4.15
N ASN A 403 10.43 11.32 4.70
CA ASN A 403 9.78 11.08 5.99
C ASN A 403 8.34 10.61 5.91
N THR A 404 7.59 11.08 4.90
CA THR A 404 6.19 10.68 4.73
C THR A 404 5.81 10.50 3.27
N ILE A 405 4.79 9.67 3.06
CA ILE A 405 4.11 9.51 1.77
C ILE A 405 2.62 9.72 2.04
N LEU A 406 2.03 10.70 1.38
CA LEU A 406 0.68 11.19 1.59
C LEU A 406 -0.15 10.97 0.32
N PRO A 407 -0.75 9.79 0.13
CA PRO A 407 -1.55 9.51 -1.05
C PRO A 407 -2.83 10.34 -1.06
N LEU A 408 -3.33 10.65 -2.25
CA LEU A 408 -4.69 11.17 -2.44
C LEU A 408 -5.72 10.04 -2.32
N PRO A 409 -7.00 10.36 -2.04
CA PRO A 409 -8.08 9.40 -2.11
C PRO A 409 -8.10 8.68 -3.47
N GLY A 410 -8.22 7.35 -3.45
CA GLY A 410 -8.17 6.52 -4.66
C GLY A 410 -6.77 6.36 -5.27
N HIS A 411 -5.71 6.66 -4.51
CA HIS A 411 -4.31 6.50 -4.95
C HIS A 411 -3.98 7.20 -6.27
N GLN A 412 -4.59 8.36 -6.49
CA GLN A 412 -4.38 9.16 -7.71
C GLN A 412 -2.96 9.73 -7.74
N GLU A 413 -2.33 9.71 -8.92
CA GLU A 413 -1.07 10.41 -9.16
C GLU A 413 -1.21 11.90 -8.86
N THR A 414 -0.20 12.48 -8.21
CA THR A 414 -0.13 13.92 -7.92
C THR A 414 0.80 14.62 -8.89
N VAL A 415 0.34 15.75 -9.45
CA VAL A 415 1.09 16.49 -10.48
C VAL A 415 1.51 17.89 -10.04
N ALA A 416 0.87 18.46 -9.02
CA ALA A 416 1.26 19.74 -8.44
C ALA A 416 0.98 19.78 -6.94
N VAL A 417 1.75 20.58 -6.22
CA VAL A 417 1.59 20.81 -4.78
C VAL A 417 1.95 22.26 -4.45
N ALA A 418 1.14 22.92 -3.61
CA ALA A 418 1.39 24.29 -3.17
C ALA A 418 0.73 24.56 -1.82
N PHE A 419 1.35 25.41 -1.00
CA PHE A 419 0.71 25.97 0.19
C PHE A 419 -0.13 27.19 -0.17
N HIS A 420 -1.31 27.27 0.43
CA HIS A 420 -2.07 28.50 0.35
C HIS A 420 -1.57 29.52 1.41
N PRO A 421 -1.20 30.74 1.01
CA PRO A 421 -0.49 31.66 1.91
C PRO A 421 -1.34 32.15 3.09
N GLN A 422 -2.66 32.01 3.07
CA GLN A 422 -3.54 32.62 4.07
C GLN A 422 -4.48 31.66 4.78
N ASN A 423 -4.81 30.48 4.20
CA ASN A 423 -5.85 29.61 4.77
C ASN A 423 -5.28 28.40 5.50
N GLY A 424 -3.97 28.24 5.58
CA GLY A 424 -3.30 27.15 6.30
C GLY A 424 -3.57 25.77 5.70
N CYS A 425 -3.75 25.68 4.38
CA CYS A 425 -3.97 24.41 3.68
C CYS A 425 -2.85 24.11 2.67
N LEU A 426 -2.52 22.84 2.57
CA LEU A 426 -1.77 22.29 1.46
C LEU A 426 -2.76 21.92 0.35
N TYR A 427 -2.50 22.36 -0.86
CA TYR A 427 -3.26 22.05 -2.07
C TYR A 427 -2.47 21.09 -2.95
N VAL A 428 -3.15 20.11 -3.49
CA VAL A 428 -2.57 19.09 -4.36
C VAL A 428 -3.48 18.91 -5.57
N GLN A 429 -2.89 18.91 -6.75
CA GLN A 429 -3.59 18.59 -7.99
C GLN A 429 -3.28 17.14 -8.39
N ALA A 430 -4.33 16.38 -8.67
CA ALA A 430 -4.24 15.05 -9.24
C ALA A 430 -4.08 15.11 -10.76
N ALA A 431 -3.62 14.01 -11.38
CA ALA A 431 -3.42 13.92 -12.83
C ALA A 431 -4.71 14.08 -13.65
N ASP A 432 -5.89 13.78 -13.07
CA ASP A 432 -7.20 14.00 -13.69
C ASP A 432 -7.68 15.47 -13.63
N GLY A 433 -6.85 16.37 -13.09
CA GLY A 433 -7.16 17.79 -12.89
C GLY A 433 -7.93 18.11 -11.61
N SER A 434 -8.36 17.12 -10.84
CA SER A 434 -9.01 17.33 -9.55
C SER A 434 -8.06 17.98 -8.57
N ILE A 435 -8.57 18.91 -7.75
CA ILE A 435 -7.80 19.59 -6.72
C ILE A 435 -8.31 19.14 -5.35
N TYR A 436 -7.37 18.81 -4.49
CA TYR A 436 -7.60 18.45 -3.10
C TYR A 436 -6.90 19.43 -2.18
N LYS A 437 -7.50 19.68 -1.02
CA LYS A 437 -6.87 20.47 0.04
C LYS A 437 -6.98 19.76 1.38
N ARG A 438 -5.98 19.97 2.22
CA ARG A 438 -5.95 19.50 3.60
C ARG A 438 -5.32 20.54 4.50
N LYS A 439 -5.91 20.77 5.66
CA LYS A 439 -5.37 21.73 6.63
C LYS A 439 -4.08 21.21 7.22
N VAL A 440 -3.05 22.05 7.26
CA VAL A 440 -1.73 21.74 7.79
C VAL A 440 -1.45 22.48 9.09
N LEU A 441 -0.58 21.91 9.92
CA LEU A 441 -0.03 22.54 11.14
C LEU A 441 1.18 23.43 10.82
N THR A 442 1.83 23.16 9.68
CA THR A 442 3.00 23.93 9.21
C THR A 442 2.54 25.15 8.41
N LEU A 443 3.41 26.14 8.31
CA LEU A 443 3.15 27.39 7.58
C LEU A 443 3.92 27.42 6.27
N PRO A 444 3.44 28.17 5.25
CA PRO A 444 4.24 28.44 4.07
C PRO A 444 5.47 29.30 4.45
N PRO A 445 6.53 29.28 3.65
CA PRO A 445 7.71 30.11 3.91
C PRO A 445 7.31 31.59 3.83
N ASP A 446 7.60 32.32 4.89
CA ASP A 446 7.30 33.75 5.03
C ASP A 446 8.53 34.65 4.84
N GLY A 447 9.68 34.03 4.53
CA GLY A 447 10.98 34.72 4.38
C GLY A 447 11.70 34.95 5.70
N THR A 448 11.16 34.47 6.82
CA THR A 448 11.90 34.51 8.10
C THR A 448 12.90 33.37 8.14
N ILE A 449 14.12 33.69 8.59
CA ILE A 449 15.18 32.70 8.80
C ILE A 449 14.84 31.96 10.11
N GLN A 450 14.48 30.69 10.01
CA GLN A 450 14.39 29.80 11.16
C GLN A 450 15.70 29.02 11.30
N GLU A 451 16.18 28.87 12.51
CA GLU A 451 17.31 27.97 12.76
C GLU A 451 16.91 26.53 12.30
N PRO A 452 17.80 25.85 11.59
CA PRO A 452 17.55 24.48 11.15
C PRO A 452 17.18 23.62 12.35
N ASN A 453 16.08 22.87 12.26
CA ASN A 453 15.76 21.86 13.26
C ASN A 453 16.76 20.71 13.15
N THR A 454 17.92 20.87 13.81
CA THR A 454 19.03 19.92 13.80
C THR A 454 18.85 18.78 14.81
N LYS A 455 17.69 18.63 15.43
CA LYS A 455 17.48 17.50 16.36
C LYS A 455 17.60 16.21 15.57
N PRO A 456 18.55 15.33 15.91
CA PRO A 456 18.60 13.97 15.37
C PRO A 456 17.30 13.24 15.74
N PHE A 457 16.87 12.36 14.86
CA PHE A 457 15.64 11.57 15.00
C PHE A 457 15.72 10.54 16.11
#